data_c965b2ebb058ae29abc4bf239395495b
#
_entry.id   c965b2ebb058ae29abc4bf239395495b
#
_cell.length_a   1.000
_cell.length_b   1.000
_cell.length_c   1.000
_cell.angle_alpha   90.00
_cell.angle_beta   90.00
_cell.angle_gamma   90.00
#
_symmetry.space_group_name_H-M   'P 1'
#
loop_
_entity.id
_entity.type
_entity.pdbx_description
1 polymer ?
#
loop_
_entity_poly.entity_id
_entity_poly.type
_entity_poly.pdbx_seq_one_letter_code
_entity_poly.pdbx_strand_id
1 'polypeptide(L)'
;MADRPLSPALRPFDAVGGWTISVVDSLGRFGTFFVEALIAIVTPPFKVRAFVDRINYIGYRSLLIILLTGAFTGMVLGLQVYLTLVRFGSEAFLGPAVALSLIRELGPVLAALMVTGRAGSALTAEIGIMRITEQIDALTVMALNPMRYLVAPSILAGLVTFPLMTAIFDVVGIFGGYLVGVELLGLSPGTYFGEMQTFVDMKDIMTGFWKSVSFGVVVTWVCTYKGFNVGHGAEGVARATTQAVVLSSVLILVWDYFMGSILP
;
A
#
# COMPACT_ATOMS: atom_id res chain seq x y z
N MET A 1 40.78 -0.90 21.70
CA MET A 1 40.46 -0.57 23.09
C MET A 1 39.79 -1.80 23.65
N ALA A 2 40.41 -2.48 24.66
CA ALA A 2 40.07 -3.82 25.12
C ALA A 2 38.72 -3.85 25.82
N ASP A 3 37.86 -4.82 25.41
CA ASP A 3 36.62 -5.21 26.08
C ASP A 3 36.90 -5.57 27.57
N ARG A 4 36.66 -4.62 28.47
CA ARG A 4 36.53 -4.96 29.89
C ARG A 4 35.17 -5.62 30.05
N PRO A 5 35.10 -6.84 30.63
CA PRO A 5 33.83 -7.48 30.93
C PRO A 5 33.04 -6.60 31.89
N LEU A 6 31.90 -6.08 31.43
CA LEU A 6 30.98 -5.29 32.23
C LEU A 6 30.52 -6.09 33.45
N SER A 7 30.38 -5.44 34.62
CA SER A 7 29.82 -6.08 35.79
C SER A 7 28.43 -6.66 35.51
N PRO A 8 28.05 -7.81 36.09
CA PRO A 8 26.77 -8.47 35.84
C PRO A 8 25.54 -7.56 35.99
N ALA A 9 25.64 -6.56 36.86
CA ALA A 9 24.59 -5.57 37.12
C ALA A 9 24.39 -4.57 35.95
N LEU A 10 25.38 -4.37 35.08
CA LEU A 10 25.28 -3.44 33.93
C LEU A 10 24.85 -4.12 32.64
N ARG A 11 24.82 -5.44 32.54
CA ARG A 11 24.42 -6.20 31.36
C ARG A 11 23.00 -5.86 30.84
N PRO A 12 21.96 -5.69 31.69
CA PRO A 12 20.63 -5.33 31.20
C PRO A 12 20.60 -3.91 30.60
N PHE A 13 21.37 -2.96 31.13
CA PHE A 13 21.44 -1.60 30.60
C PHE A 13 22.21 -1.56 29.28
N ASP A 14 23.24 -2.36 29.14
CA ASP A 14 23.99 -2.49 27.88
C ASP A 14 23.14 -3.15 26.78
N ALA A 15 22.37 -4.19 27.13
CA ALA A 15 21.43 -4.84 26.22
C ALA A 15 20.33 -3.88 25.73
N VAL A 16 19.73 -3.10 26.62
CA VAL A 16 18.71 -2.09 26.30
C VAL A 16 19.34 -0.97 25.47
N GLY A 17 20.51 -0.48 25.86
CA GLY A 17 21.25 0.56 25.11
C GLY A 17 21.61 0.10 23.69
N GLY A 18 22.16 -1.10 23.56
CA GLY A 18 22.49 -1.69 22.26
C GLY A 18 21.27 -1.90 21.38
N TRP A 19 20.16 -2.38 21.95
CA TRP A 19 18.91 -2.51 21.24
C TRP A 19 18.37 -1.14 20.77
N THR A 20 18.37 -0.14 21.65
CA THR A 20 17.91 1.21 21.31
C THR A 20 18.75 1.82 20.19
N ILE A 21 20.08 1.71 20.26
CA ILE A 21 20.99 2.20 19.20
C ILE A 21 20.71 1.48 17.89
N SER A 22 20.51 0.17 17.91
CA SER A 22 20.22 -0.61 16.69
C SER A 22 18.88 -0.23 16.04
N VAL A 23 17.87 0.09 16.85
CA VAL A 23 16.56 0.58 16.37
C VAL A 23 16.72 1.97 15.73
N VAL A 24 17.38 2.90 16.42
CA VAL A 24 17.63 4.26 15.91
C VAL A 24 18.43 4.23 14.61
N ASP A 25 19.48 3.42 14.53
CA ASP A 25 20.29 3.26 13.34
C ASP A 25 19.48 2.64 12.16
N SER A 26 18.63 1.67 12.45
CA SER A 26 17.74 1.07 11.46
C SER A 26 16.71 2.08 10.93
N LEU A 27 16.11 2.89 11.81
CA LEU A 27 15.20 3.97 11.43
C LEU A 27 15.94 5.06 10.64
N GLY A 28 17.16 5.40 11.05
CA GLY A 28 18.02 6.35 10.32
C GLY A 28 18.31 5.89 8.89
N ARG A 29 18.72 4.64 8.70
CA ARG A 29 18.94 4.05 7.36
C ARG A 29 17.66 4.00 6.52
N PHE A 30 16.54 3.69 7.14
CA PHE A 30 15.24 3.68 6.47
C PHE A 30 14.84 5.08 5.99
N GLY A 31 15.05 6.11 6.84
CA GLY A 31 14.78 7.51 6.49
C GLY A 31 15.74 8.07 5.44
N THR A 32 17.06 7.81 5.55
CA THR A 32 18.05 8.27 4.55
C THR A 32 17.80 7.66 3.19
N PHE A 33 17.42 6.38 3.12
CA PHE A 33 17.02 5.73 1.87
C PHE A 33 15.82 6.44 1.21
N PHE A 34 14.84 6.88 2.00
CA PHE A 34 13.69 7.63 1.48
C PHE A 34 14.10 8.99 0.90
N VAL A 35 14.95 9.72 1.63
CA VAL A 35 15.46 11.02 1.16
C VAL A 35 16.27 10.84 -0.14
N GLU A 36 17.15 9.84 -0.21
CA GLU A 36 17.89 9.52 -1.44
C GLU A 36 16.95 9.17 -2.61
N ALA A 37 15.87 8.43 -2.34
CA ALA A 37 14.85 8.10 -3.34
C ALA A 37 14.13 9.36 -3.83
N LEU A 38 13.76 10.29 -2.95
CA LEU A 38 13.14 11.56 -3.32
C LEU A 38 14.08 12.43 -4.16
N ILE A 39 15.35 12.51 -3.78
CA ILE A 39 16.37 13.23 -4.58
C ILE A 39 16.51 12.57 -5.96
N ALA A 40 16.48 11.24 -6.03
CA ALA A 40 16.56 10.50 -7.28
C ALA A 40 15.36 10.73 -8.19
N ILE A 41 14.17 10.97 -7.63
CA ILE A 41 12.95 11.31 -8.38
C ILE A 41 13.06 12.67 -9.06
N VAL A 42 13.65 13.67 -8.37
CA VAL A 42 13.71 15.05 -8.89
C VAL A 42 14.88 15.26 -9.87
N THR A 43 15.92 14.42 -9.80
CA THR A 43 17.14 14.62 -10.61
C THR A 43 17.07 13.91 -11.97
N PRO A 44 17.19 14.63 -13.12
CA PRO A 44 17.22 14.03 -14.44
C PRO A 44 18.46 13.13 -14.66
N PRO A 45 18.44 12.16 -15.60
CA PRO A 45 17.43 11.91 -16.64
C PRO A 45 16.27 11.01 -16.19
N PHE A 46 15.05 11.38 -16.55
CA PHE A 46 13.86 10.59 -16.28
C PHE A 46 13.76 9.41 -17.25
N LYS A 47 13.65 8.19 -16.74
CA LYS A 47 13.46 6.97 -17.55
C LYS A 47 11.98 6.65 -17.71
N VAL A 48 11.29 7.36 -18.62
CA VAL A 48 9.85 7.19 -18.88
C VAL A 48 9.49 5.73 -19.18
N ARG A 49 10.32 5.02 -19.95
CA ARG A 49 10.08 3.61 -20.26
C ARG A 49 10.06 2.74 -19.02
N ALA A 50 11.04 2.90 -18.13
CA ALA A 50 11.09 2.15 -16.87
C ALA A 50 9.88 2.46 -15.97
N PHE A 51 9.42 3.70 -15.97
CA PHE A 51 8.20 4.12 -15.25
C PHE A 51 6.95 3.42 -15.80
N VAL A 52 6.75 3.40 -17.11
CA VAL A 52 5.62 2.72 -17.76
C VAL A 52 5.66 1.20 -17.51
N ASP A 53 6.83 0.60 -17.61
CA ASP A 53 7.02 -0.83 -17.31
C ASP A 53 6.63 -1.14 -15.85
N ARG A 54 6.98 -0.25 -14.90
CA ARG A 54 6.59 -0.40 -13.48
C ARG A 54 5.10 -0.19 -13.25
N ILE A 55 4.44 0.75 -13.95
CA ILE A 55 2.97 0.90 -13.91
C ILE A 55 2.30 -0.40 -14.38
N ASN A 56 2.75 -0.97 -15.48
CA ASN A 56 2.21 -2.23 -15.99
C ASN A 56 2.42 -3.37 -14.97
N TYR A 57 3.61 -3.45 -14.38
CA TYR A 57 3.96 -4.48 -13.43
C TYR A 57 3.15 -4.41 -12.13
N ILE A 58 3.00 -3.21 -11.55
CA ILE A 58 2.26 -3.00 -10.30
C ILE A 58 0.76 -2.98 -10.56
N GLY A 59 0.29 -2.24 -11.57
CA GLY A 59 -1.12 -2.00 -11.84
C GLY A 59 -1.78 -3.13 -12.61
N TYR A 60 -1.50 -3.23 -13.92
CA TYR A 60 -2.22 -4.16 -14.80
C TYR A 60 -2.23 -5.60 -14.32
N ARG A 61 -1.11 -6.10 -13.85
CA ARG A 61 -1.02 -7.47 -13.33
C ARG A 61 -1.75 -7.68 -12.00
N SER A 62 -2.13 -6.63 -11.29
CA SER A 62 -2.94 -6.72 -10.05
C SER A 62 -4.44 -6.54 -10.32
N LEU A 63 -4.83 -6.18 -11.54
CA LEU A 63 -6.20 -5.82 -11.88
C LEU A 63 -7.21 -6.93 -11.54
N LEU A 64 -6.91 -8.18 -11.87
CA LEU A 64 -7.81 -9.30 -11.62
C LEU A 64 -8.13 -9.48 -10.12
N ILE A 65 -7.11 -9.38 -9.27
CA ILE A 65 -7.31 -9.51 -7.82
C ILE A 65 -8.13 -8.34 -7.27
N ILE A 66 -7.91 -7.13 -7.78
CA ILE A 66 -8.66 -5.93 -7.40
C ILE A 66 -10.14 -6.06 -7.80
N LEU A 67 -10.43 -6.51 -9.03
CA LEU A 67 -11.80 -6.71 -9.51
C LEU A 67 -12.54 -7.74 -8.67
N LEU A 68 -11.93 -8.90 -8.41
CA LEU A 68 -12.55 -9.95 -7.63
C LEU A 68 -12.77 -9.53 -6.16
N THR A 69 -11.73 -9.01 -5.52
CA THR A 69 -11.81 -8.60 -4.11
C THR A 69 -12.76 -7.42 -3.92
N GLY A 70 -12.75 -6.44 -4.84
CA GLY A 70 -13.67 -5.31 -4.82
C GLY A 70 -15.13 -5.75 -4.96
N ALA A 71 -15.44 -6.61 -5.95
CA ALA A 71 -16.78 -7.11 -6.16
C ALA A 71 -17.31 -7.86 -4.93
N PHE A 72 -16.56 -8.82 -4.41
CA PHE A 72 -16.99 -9.59 -3.24
C PHE A 72 -17.07 -8.75 -1.97
N THR A 73 -16.15 -7.82 -1.76
CA THR A 73 -16.23 -6.89 -0.62
C THR A 73 -17.49 -6.03 -0.70
N GLY A 74 -17.79 -5.49 -1.87
CA GLY A 74 -19.02 -4.71 -2.07
C GLY A 74 -20.29 -5.52 -1.86
N MET A 75 -20.35 -6.78 -2.36
CA MET A 75 -21.47 -7.68 -2.14
C MET A 75 -21.69 -8.01 -0.65
N VAL A 76 -20.62 -8.35 0.07
CA VAL A 76 -20.70 -8.66 1.50
C VAL A 76 -21.09 -7.42 2.29
N LEU A 77 -20.49 -6.27 2.00
CA LEU A 77 -20.83 -5.02 2.66
C LEU A 77 -22.30 -4.63 2.39
N GLY A 78 -22.75 -4.73 1.15
CA GLY A 78 -24.14 -4.47 0.76
C GLY A 78 -25.12 -5.34 1.54
N LEU A 79 -24.84 -6.64 1.65
CA LEU A 79 -25.68 -7.57 2.42
C LEU A 79 -25.72 -7.22 3.92
N GLN A 80 -24.56 -6.98 4.53
CA GLN A 80 -24.47 -6.69 5.97
C GLN A 80 -25.12 -5.36 6.35
N VAL A 81 -24.87 -4.32 5.56
CA VAL A 81 -25.46 -3.00 5.76
C VAL A 81 -26.98 -3.07 5.58
N TYR A 82 -27.47 -3.77 4.54
CA TYR A 82 -28.90 -3.96 4.32
C TYR A 82 -29.58 -4.61 5.53
N LEU A 83 -29.05 -5.74 6.02
CA LEU A 83 -29.61 -6.44 7.18
C LEU A 83 -29.67 -5.57 8.45
N THR A 84 -28.79 -4.60 8.55
CA THR A 84 -28.79 -3.63 9.64
C THR A 84 -29.84 -2.55 9.41
N LEU A 85 -29.89 -1.97 8.21
CA LEU A 85 -30.79 -0.87 7.87
C LEU A 85 -32.27 -1.28 7.89
N VAL A 86 -32.61 -2.49 7.47
CA VAL A 86 -33.98 -3.06 7.54
C VAL A 86 -34.55 -2.99 8.96
N ARG A 87 -33.74 -3.23 9.99
CA ARG A 87 -34.17 -3.17 11.38
C ARG A 87 -34.61 -1.78 11.82
N PHE A 88 -34.15 -0.75 11.13
CA PHE A 88 -34.47 0.66 11.40
C PHE A 88 -35.43 1.27 10.38
N GLY A 89 -35.91 0.48 9.40
CA GLY A 89 -36.75 0.98 8.31
C GLY A 89 -36.07 2.01 7.41
N SER A 90 -34.75 1.92 7.26
CA SER A 90 -33.91 2.94 6.58
C SER A 90 -33.15 2.34 5.37
N GLU A 91 -33.77 1.41 4.67
CA GLU A 91 -33.18 0.65 3.55
C GLU A 91 -32.72 1.56 2.40
N ALA A 92 -33.35 2.72 2.23
CA ALA A 92 -32.98 3.72 1.23
C ALA A 92 -31.53 4.19 1.35
N PHE A 93 -30.95 4.17 2.54
CA PHE A 93 -29.57 4.58 2.79
C PHE A 93 -28.51 3.53 2.45
N LEU A 94 -28.90 2.39 1.86
CA LEU A 94 -27.95 1.33 1.49
C LEU A 94 -26.86 1.82 0.51
N GLY A 95 -27.27 2.52 -0.54
CA GLY A 95 -26.33 3.06 -1.55
C GLY A 95 -25.28 3.99 -0.94
N PRO A 96 -25.70 5.06 -0.23
CA PRO A 96 -24.77 5.94 0.47
C PRO A 96 -23.84 5.23 1.44
N ALA A 97 -24.38 4.33 2.27
CA ALA A 97 -23.60 3.63 3.29
C ALA A 97 -22.52 2.73 2.68
N VAL A 98 -22.82 2.01 1.60
CA VAL A 98 -21.85 1.19 0.87
C VAL A 98 -20.81 2.08 0.19
N ALA A 99 -21.24 3.13 -0.53
CA ALA A 99 -20.33 4.00 -1.26
C ALA A 99 -19.37 4.75 -0.33
N LEU A 100 -19.86 5.38 0.73
CA LEU A 100 -19.04 6.12 1.70
C LEU A 100 -18.05 5.20 2.42
N SER A 101 -18.49 4.00 2.82
CA SER A 101 -17.61 3.03 3.48
C SER A 101 -16.48 2.56 2.58
N LEU A 102 -16.76 2.36 1.28
CA LEU A 102 -15.74 1.99 0.31
C LEU A 102 -14.81 3.16 0.01
N ILE A 103 -15.34 4.29 -0.44
CA ILE A 103 -14.54 5.42 -0.94
C ILE A 103 -13.63 6.01 0.15
N ARG A 104 -14.14 6.18 1.37
CA ARG A 104 -13.39 6.86 2.45
C ARG A 104 -12.39 5.96 3.16
N GLU A 105 -12.69 4.66 3.33
CA GLU A 105 -11.92 3.77 4.21
C GLU A 105 -11.55 2.44 3.54
N LEU A 106 -12.54 1.59 3.25
CA LEU A 106 -12.26 0.21 2.84
C LEU A 106 -11.57 0.09 1.49
N GLY A 107 -11.94 0.93 0.53
CA GLY A 107 -11.35 0.88 -0.80
C GLY A 107 -9.86 1.17 -0.82
N PRO A 108 -9.41 2.34 -0.32
CA PRO A 108 -7.98 2.66 -0.25
C PRO A 108 -7.18 1.60 0.51
N VAL A 109 -7.67 1.14 1.68
CA VAL A 109 -6.96 0.18 2.54
C VAL A 109 -6.89 -1.20 1.88
N LEU A 110 -8.05 -1.75 1.45
CA LEU A 110 -8.09 -3.10 0.89
C LEU A 110 -7.38 -3.18 -0.47
N ALA A 111 -7.55 -2.17 -1.32
CA ALA A 111 -6.79 -2.11 -2.57
C ALA A 111 -5.28 -2.07 -2.31
N ALA A 112 -4.83 -1.23 -1.35
CA ALA A 112 -3.42 -1.16 -0.99
C ALA A 112 -2.89 -2.49 -0.44
N LEU A 113 -3.65 -3.18 0.43
CA LEU A 113 -3.26 -4.50 0.96
C LEU A 113 -3.16 -5.56 -0.15
N MET A 114 -4.12 -5.60 -1.09
CA MET A 114 -4.10 -6.55 -2.21
C MET A 114 -2.92 -6.30 -3.16
N VAL A 115 -2.68 -5.04 -3.51
CA VAL A 115 -1.53 -4.65 -4.34
C VAL A 115 -0.21 -4.95 -3.62
N THR A 116 -0.13 -4.70 -2.32
CA THR A 116 1.06 -5.01 -1.50
C THR A 116 1.36 -6.49 -1.49
N GLY A 117 0.35 -7.32 -1.25
CA GLY A 117 0.51 -8.78 -1.21
C GLY A 117 1.05 -9.34 -2.52
N ARG A 118 0.55 -8.85 -3.66
CA ARG A 118 0.96 -9.34 -4.98
C ARG A 118 2.15 -8.57 -5.57
N ALA A 119 2.00 -7.24 -5.77
CA ALA A 119 3.02 -6.45 -6.47
C ALA A 119 4.14 -6.01 -5.54
N GLY A 120 3.84 -5.70 -4.27
CA GLY A 120 4.85 -5.36 -3.28
C GLY A 120 5.80 -6.52 -3.00
N SER A 121 5.27 -7.73 -2.80
CA SER A 121 6.08 -8.94 -2.63
C SER A 121 6.96 -9.20 -3.85
N ALA A 122 6.40 -9.13 -5.04
CA ALA A 122 7.13 -9.36 -6.29
C ALA A 122 8.21 -8.30 -6.54
N LEU A 123 7.95 -7.02 -6.24
CA LEU A 123 8.93 -5.93 -6.32
C LEU A 123 10.10 -6.16 -5.36
N THR A 124 9.82 -6.55 -4.11
CA THR A 124 10.86 -6.86 -3.12
C THR A 124 11.70 -8.04 -3.56
N ALA A 125 11.08 -9.11 -4.08
CA ALA A 125 11.78 -10.28 -4.57
C ALA A 125 12.66 -9.95 -5.79
N GLU A 126 12.17 -9.18 -6.75
CA GLU A 126 12.92 -8.77 -7.94
C GLU A 126 14.19 -7.99 -7.55
N ILE A 127 14.05 -6.93 -6.73
CA ILE A 127 15.19 -6.14 -6.28
C ILE A 127 16.14 -6.98 -5.43
N GLY A 128 15.59 -7.86 -4.57
CA GLY A 128 16.38 -8.78 -3.75
C GLY A 128 17.19 -9.76 -4.58
N ILE A 129 16.64 -10.32 -5.66
CA ILE A 129 17.38 -11.16 -6.60
C ILE A 129 18.49 -10.38 -7.28
N MET A 130 18.20 -9.15 -7.76
CA MET A 130 19.20 -8.27 -8.35
C MET A 130 20.34 -7.94 -7.36
N ARG A 131 20.05 -7.88 -6.06
CA ARG A 131 21.05 -7.65 -5.02
C ARG A 131 21.95 -8.86 -4.81
N ILE A 132 21.39 -10.05 -4.63
CA ILE A 132 22.17 -11.28 -4.37
C ILE A 132 22.94 -11.77 -5.60
N THR A 133 22.55 -11.35 -6.81
CA THR A 133 23.26 -11.65 -8.06
C THR A 133 24.21 -10.53 -8.50
N GLU A 134 24.51 -9.57 -7.59
CA GLU A 134 25.43 -8.44 -7.80
C GLU A 134 25.06 -7.50 -8.96
N GLN A 135 23.83 -7.59 -9.50
CA GLN A 135 23.39 -6.72 -10.59
C GLN A 135 23.31 -5.25 -10.15
N ILE A 136 22.97 -4.97 -8.89
CA ILE A 136 22.94 -3.62 -8.33
C ILE A 136 24.38 -3.05 -8.25
N ASP A 137 25.34 -3.89 -7.86
CA ASP A 137 26.75 -3.50 -7.78
C ASP A 137 27.34 -3.27 -9.19
N ALA A 138 26.95 -4.12 -10.17
CA ALA A 138 27.30 -3.92 -11.57
C ALA A 138 26.77 -2.58 -12.12
N LEU A 139 25.55 -2.14 -11.77
CA LEU A 139 25.04 -0.82 -12.13
C LEU A 139 25.96 0.29 -11.57
N THR A 140 26.41 0.15 -10.33
CA THR A 140 27.30 1.13 -9.69
C THR A 140 28.65 1.21 -10.38
N VAL A 141 29.23 0.07 -10.76
CA VAL A 141 30.50 0.03 -11.53
C VAL A 141 30.35 0.66 -12.90
N MET A 142 29.18 0.56 -13.53
CA MET A 142 28.85 1.26 -14.79
C MET A 142 28.52 2.74 -14.61
N ALA A 143 28.76 3.33 -13.43
CA ALA A 143 28.41 4.71 -13.07
C ALA A 143 26.90 5.02 -13.19
N LEU A 144 26.04 4.02 -13.12
CA LEU A 144 24.59 4.16 -13.07
C LEU A 144 24.11 4.15 -11.62
N ASN A 145 23.37 5.19 -11.22
CA ASN A 145 22.82 5.25 -9.87
C ASN A 145 21.64 4.28 -9.71
N PRO A 146 21.75 3.23 -8.86
CA PRO A 146 20.69 2.24 -8.68
C PRO A 146 19.39 2.85 -8.14
N MET A 147 19.46 3.91 -7.32
CA MET A 147 18.26 4.59 -6.80
C MET A 147 17.43 5.20 -7.94
N ARG A 148 18.08 5.79 -8.95
CA ARG A 148 17.40 6.35 -10.13
C ARG A 148 16.90 5.28 -11.09
N TYR A 149 17.56 4.13 -11.12
CA TYR A 149 17.22 3.06 -12.06
C TYR A 149 16.07 2.17 -11.56
N LEU A 150 16.07 1.85 -10.28
CA LEU A 150 15.15 0.86 -9.68
C LEU A 150 14.13 1.50 -8.75
N VAL A 151 14.57 2.36 -7.83
CA VAL A 151 13.73 2.85 -6.73
C VAL A 151 12.82 3.98 -7.19
N ALA A 152 13.36 5.02 -7.80
CA ALA A 152 12.60 6.19 -8.22
C ALA A 152 11.44 5.85 -9.19
N PRO A 153 11.62 5.05 -10.26
CA PRO A 153 10.50 4.64 -11.12
C PRO A 153 9.45 3.81 -10.39
N SER A 154 9.85 3.01 -9.41
CA SER A 154 8.93 2.18 -8.63
C SER A 154 8.04 3.03 -7.70
N ILE A 155 8.61 4.04 -7.02
CA ILE A 155 7.84 4.95 -6.17
C ILE A 155 6.88 5.80 -7.02
N LEU A 156 7.35 6.36 -8.14
CA LEU A 156 6.50 7.11 -9.06
C LEU A 156 5.35 6.26 -9.63
N ALA A 157 5.64 5.00 -9.98
CA ALA A 157 4.61 4.07 -10.43
C ALA A 157 3.59 3.76 -9.33
N GLY A 158 4.03 3.59 -8.08
CA GLY A 158 3.15 3.42 -6.93
C GLY A 158 2.21 4.61 -6.74
N LEU A 159 2.76 5.82 -6.80
CA LEU A 159 2.00 7.06 -6.66
C LEU A 159 0.84 7.19 -7.66
N VAL A 160 0.98 6.62 -8.86
CA VAL A 160 -0.06 6.65 -9.90
C VAL A 160 -0.95 5.40 -9.84
N THR A 161 -0.36 4.22 -9.62
CA THR A 161 -1.12 2.96 -9.72
C THR A 161 -2.02 2.71 -8.52
N PHE A 162 -1.62 3.09 -7.31
CA PHE A 162 -2.46 2.86 -6.13
C PHE A 162 -3.79 3.61 -6.19
N PRO A 163 -3.84 4.93 -6.48
CA PRO A 163 -5.12 5.62 -6.65
C PRO A 163 -5.98 5.04 -7.77
N LEU A 164 -5.36 4.64 -8.89
CA LEU A 164 -6.09 4.03 -9.98
C LEU A 164 -6.70 2.68 -9.59
N MET A 165 -5.95 1.83 -8.88
CA MET A 165 -6.45 0.54 -8.39
C MET A 165 -7.54 0.72 -7.33
N THR A 166 -7.42 1.73 -6.45
CA THR A 166 -8.47 2.09 -5.49
C THR A 166 -9.74 2.52 -6.19
N ALA A 167 -9.66 3.41 -7.18
CA ALA A 167 -10.82 3.85 -7.93
C ALA A 167 -11.55 2.68 -8.63
N ILE A 168 -10.80 1.75 -9.22
CA ILE A 168 -11.37 0.54 -9.82
C ILE A 168 -12.03 -0.34 -8.74
N PHE A 169 -11.39 -0.51 -7.58
CA PHE A 169 -11.93 -1.27 -6.46
C PHE A 169 -13.25 -0.69 -5.97
N ASP A 170 -13.32 0.64 -5.80
CA ASP A 170 -14.52 1.35 -5.33
C ASP A 170 -15.67 1.23 -6.31
N VAL A 171 -15.43 1.47 -7.60
CA VAL A 171 -16.45 1.33 -8.65
C VAL A 171 -17.02 -0.09 -8.69
N VAL A 172 -16.13 -1.09 -8.70
CA VAL A 172 -16.54 -2.50 -8.74
C VAL A 172 -17.22 -2.92 -7.43
N GLY A 173 -16.76 -2.41 -6.29
CA GLY A 173 -17.36 -2.66 -4.98
C GLY A 173 -18.77 -2.06 -4.86
N ILE A 174 -18.97 -0.81 -5.29
CA ILE A 174 -20.28 -0.16 -5.34
C ILE A 174 -21.24 -0.96 -6.24
N PHE A 175 -20.75 -1.43 -7.39
CA PHE A 175 -21.53 -2.28 -8.28
C PHE A 175 -21.84 -3.65 -7.65
N GLY A 176 -20.91 -4.22 -6.88
CA GLY A 176 -21.16 -5.42 -6.07
C GLY A 176 -22.26 -5.23 -5.04
N GLY A 177 -22.26 -4.10 -4.33
CA GLY A 177 -23.32 -3.69 -3.41
C GLY A 177 -24.67 -3.49 -4.10
N TYR A 178 -24.67 -2.93 -5.31
CA TYR A 178 -25.84 -2.81 -6.17
C TYR A 178 -26.44 -4.18 -6.53
N LEU A 179 -25.64 -5.12 -6.97
CA LEU A 179 -26.11 -6.47 -7.31
C LEU A 179 -26.85 -7.14 -6.15
N VAL A 180 -26.33 -7.00 -4.95
CA VAL A 180 -26.98 -7.55 -3.77
C VAL A 180 -28.21 -6.72 -3.36
N GLY A 181 -28.08 -5.42 -3.23
CA GLY A 181 -29.14 -4.56 -2.72
C GLY A 181 -30.34 -4.46 -3.66
N VAL A 182 -30.10 -4.39 -4.96
CA VAL A 182 -31.15 -4.19 -5.96
C VAL A 182 -31.62 -5.53 -6.53
N GLU A 183 -30.74 -6.34 -7.11
CA GLU A 183 -31.12 -7.55 -7.84
C GLU A 183 -31.55 -8.70 -6.89
N LEU A 184 -30.89 -8.83 -5.72
CA LEU A 184 -31.18 -9.90 -4.78
C LEU A 184 -32.24 -9.52 -3.74
N LEU A 185 -32.17 -8.28 -3.22
CA LEU A 185 -32.98 -7.84 -2.08
C LEU A 185 -34.15 -6.93 -2.50
N GLY A 186 -34.25 -6.56 -3.79
CA GLY A 186 -35.40 -5.87 -4.37
C GLY A 186 -35.49 -4.37 -4.09
N LEU A 187 -34.40 -3.73 -3.70
CA LEU A 187 -34.36 -2.28 -3.56
C LEU A 187 -34.49 -1.60 -4.94
N SER A 188 -35.13 -0.43 -5.01
CA SER A 188 -35.22 0.30 -6.29
C SER A 188 -33.83 0.81 -6.73
N PRO A 189 -33.44 0.58 -8.03
CA PRO A 189 -32.21 1.15 -8.57
C PRO A 189 -32.11 2.67 -8.44
N GLY A 190 -33.26 3.36 -8.60
CA GLY A 190 -33.35 4.80 -8.45
C GLY A 190 -33.06 5.27 -7.02
N THR A 191 -33.53 4.52 -6.02
CA THR A 191 -33.24 4.80 -4.61
C THR A 191 -31.75 4.57 -4.32
N TYR A 192 -31.16 3.47 -4.78
CA TYR A 192 -29.76 3.13 -4.53
C TYR A 192 -28.79 4.23 -5.05
N PHE A 193 -28.92 4.61 -6.32
CA PHE A 193 -28.06 5.63 -6.92
C PHE A 193 -28.48 7.06 -6.58
N GLY A 194 -29.78 7.34 -6.46
CA GLY A 194 -30.28 8.68 -6.16
C GLY A 194 -29.84 9.18 -4.79
N GLU A 195 -30.00 8.35 -3.77
CA GLU A 195 -29.53 8.67 -2.43
C GLU A 195 -28.00 8.74 -2.37
N MET A 196 -27.29 7.86 -3.09
CA MET A 196 -25.84 7.91 -3.18
C MET A 196 -25.33 9.24 -3.75
N GLN A 197 -25.96 9.77 -4.81
CA GLN A 197 -25.59 11.07 -5.40
C GLN A 197 -25.83 12.24 -4.45
N THR A 198 -26.78 12.11 -3.53
CA THR A 198 -27.11 13.16 -2.55
C THR A 198 -26.12 13.19 -1.39
N PHE A 199 -25.60 12.05 -0.98
CA PHE A 199 -24.77 11.91 0.23
C PHE A 199 -23.27 11.78 -0.03
N VAL A 200 -22.85 11.43 -1.24
CA VAL A 200 -21.42 11.32 -1.58
C VAL A 200 -20.92 12.65 -2.13
N ASP A 201 -20.07 13.30 -1.38
CA ASP A 201 -19.45 14.56 -1.75
C ASP A 201 -18.08 14.37 -2.44
N MET A 202 -17.66 15.38 -3.21
CA MET A 202 -16.30 15.39 -3.80
C MET A 202 -15.20 15.32 -2.73
N LYS A 203 -15.46 15.79 -1.52
CA LYS A 203 -14.53 15.68 -0.39
C LYS A 203 -14.25 14.23 -0.03
N ASP A 204 -15.25 13.35 -0.06
CA ASP A 204 -15.10 11.93 0.25
C ASP A 204 -14.17 11.25 -0.75
N ILE A 205 -14.37 11.54 -2.04
CA ILE A 205 -13.52 11.03 -3.12
C ILE A 205 -12.08 11.52 -2.97
N MET A 206 -11.90 12.81 -2.64
CA MET A 206 -10.56 13.37 -2.44
C MET A 206 -9.86 12.78 -1.22
N THR A 207 -10.59 12.49 -0.15
CA THR A 207 -10.04 11.81 1.03
C THR A 207 -9.50 10.43 0.66
N GLY A 208 -10.28 9.60 -0.02
CA GLY A 208 -9.85 8.29 -0.51
C GLY A 208 -8.67 8.37 -1.49
N PHE A 209 -8.69 9.37 -2.39
CA PHE A 209 -7.60 9.62 -3.33
C PHE A 209 -6.27 9.93 -2.61
N TRP A 210 -6.26 10.86 -1.65
CA TRP A 210 -5.04 11.22 -0.93
C TRP A 210 -4.54 10.08 -0.03
N LYS A 211 -5.44 9.31 0.58
CA LYS A 211 -5.08 8.08 1.30
C LYS A 211 -4.36 7.09 0.37
N SER A 212 -4.93 6.81 -0.80
CA SER A 212 -4.36 5.85 -1.75
C SER A 212 -3.02 6.31 -2.34
N VAL A 213 -2.85 7.61 -2.62
CA VAL A 213 -1.57 8.20 -3.03
C VAL A 213 -0.50 7.96 -1.96
N SER A 214 -0.81 8.27 -0.70
CA SER A 214 0.11 8.09 0.41
C SER A 214 0.49 6.62 0.63
N PHE A 215 -0.46 5.70 0.53
CA PHE A 215 -0.20 4.26 0.60
C PHE A 215 0.71 3.78 -0.53
N GLY A 216 0.52 4.30 -1.75
CA GLY A 216 1.39 4.00 -2.88
C GLY A 216 2.85 4.34 -2.61
N VAL A 217 3.11 5.50 -2.01
CA VAL A 217 4.46 5.93 -1.62
C VAL A 217 5.01 5.04 -0.51
N VAL A 218 4.25 4.84 0.58
CA VAL A 218 4.69 4.05 1.73
C VAL A 218 5.02 2.61 1.34
N VAL A 219 4.14 1.95 0.60
CA VAL A 219 4.32 0.54 0.20
C VAL A 219 5.52 0.37 -0.72
N THR A 220 5.63 1.19 -1.76
CA THR A 220 6.75 1.08 -2.70
C THR A 220 8.09 1.42 -2.06
N TRP A 221 8.11 2.39 -1.13
CA TRP A 221 9.30 2.69 -0.34
C TRP A 221 9.73 1.51 0.53
N VAL A 222 8.80 0.92 1.33
CA VAL A 222 9.10 -0.24 2.18
C VAL A 222 9.59 -1.43 1.35
N CYS A 223 8.89 -1.75 0.26
CA CYS A 223 9.22 -2.89 -0.59
C CYS A 223 10.58 -2.73 -1.27
N THR A 224 10.88 -1.55 -1.79
CA THR A 224 12.19 -1.26 -2.40
C THR A 224 13.31 -1.27 -1.36
N TYR A 225 13.10 -0.70 -0.19
CA TYR A 225 14.07 -0.71 0.91
C TYR A 225 14.42 -2.13 1.35
N LYS A 226 13.40 -2.97 1.59
CA LYS A 226 13.61 -4.38 2.01
C LYS A 226 14.29 -5.20 0.93
N GLY A 227 13.94 -5.00 -0.34
CA GLY A 227 14.60 -5.66 -1.46
C GLY A 227 16.06 -5.22 -1.63
N PHE A 228 16.34 -3.93 -1.45
CA PHE A 228 17.70 -3.38 -1.57
C PHE A 228 18.66 -3.84 -0.45
N ASN A 229 18.12 -4.05 0.75
CA ASN A 229 18.85 -4.48 1.95
C ASN A 229 18.63 -5.97 2.27
N VAL A 230 18.47 -6.81 1.25
CA VAL A 230 18.24 -8.24 1.43
C VAL A 230 19.49 -8.93 1.98
N GLY A 231 19.27 -9.98 2.81
CA GLY A 231 20.33 -10.87 3.26
C GLY A 231 20.81 -11.82 2.17
N HIS A 232 21.79 -12.64 2.48
CA HIS A 232 22.41 -13.54 1.51
C HIS A 232 21.49 -14.68 1.06
N GLY A 233 21.57 -15.03 -0.21
CA GLY A 233 20.93 -16.20 -0.79
C GLY A 233 19.41 -16.12 -0.94
N ALA A 234 18.81 -17.18 -1.49
CA ALA A 234 17.37 -17.25 -1.76
C ALA A 234 16.51 -17.15 -0.48
N GLU A 235 17.01 -17.69 0.64
CA GLU A 235 16.33 -17.59 1.93
C GLU A 235 16.26 -16.14 2.42
N GLY A 236 17.31 -15.34 2.20
CA GLY A 236 17.34 -13.92 2.49
C GLY A 236 16.26 -13.16 1.72
N VAL A 237 16.10 -13.48 0.42
CA VAL A 237 15.06 -12.88 -0.44
C VAL A 237 13.66 -13.24 0.05
N ALA A 238 13.40 -14.51 0.36
CA ALA A 238 12.10 -14.95 0.88
C ALA A 238 11.74 -14.26 2.19
N ARG A 239 12.70 -14.16 3.12
CA ARG A 239 12.52 -13.47 4.40
C ARG A 239 12.26 -11.97 4.22
N ALA A 240 13.03 -11.29 3.36
CA ALA A 240 12.84 -9.88 3.06
C ALA A 240 11.47 -9.60 2.43
N THR A 241 11.01 -10.46 1.52
CA THR A 241 9.70 -10.38 0.88
C THR A 241 8.57 -10.46 1.91
N THR A 242 8.62 -11.44 2.81
CA THR A 242 7.63 -11.59 3.89
C THR A 242 7.65 -10.36 4.81
N GLN A 243 8.83 -9.91 5.23
CA GLN A 243 8.97 -8.72 6.07
C GLN A 243 8.46 -7.45 5.39
N ALA A 244 8.68 -7.31 4.08
CA ALA A 244 8.18 -6.16 3.33
C ALA A 244 6.65 -6.11 3.31
N VAL A 245 6.00 -7.24 3.03
CA VAL A 245 4.52 -7.34 3.03
C VAL A 245 3.96 -7.05 4.42
N VAL A 246 4.47 -7.70 5.46
CA VAL A 246 4.01 -7.51 6.84
C VAL A 246 4.19 -6.06 7.29
N LEU A 247 5.38 -5.49 7.09
CA LEU A 247 5.65 -4.11 7.49
C LEU A 247 4.78 -3.12 6.73
N SER A 248 4.63 -3.29 5.42
CA SER A 248 3.75 -2.45 4.60
C SER A 248 2.30 -2.52 5.06
N SER A 249 1.79 -3.73 5.34
CA SER A 249 0.41 -3.92 5.81
C SER A 249 0.16 -3.23 7.15
N VAL A 250 1.09 -3.35 8.10
CA VAL A 250 1.00 -2.65 9.39
C VAL A 250 1.05 -1.13 9.19
N LEU A 251 1.97 -0.65 8.35
CA LEU A 251 2.08 0.79 8.07
C LEU A 251 0.86 1.34 7.35
N ILE A 252 0.22 0.60 6.43
CA ILE A 252 -1.04 0.99 5.81
C ILE A 252 -2.10 1.26 6.88
N LEU A 253 -2.31 0.31 7.82
CA LEU A 253 -3.33 0.43 8.86
C LEU A 253 -3.03 1.58 9.83
N VAL A 254 -1.78 1.73 10.26
CA VAL A 254 -1.36 2.82 11.13
C VAL A 254 -1.52 4.17 10.42
N TRP A 255 -1.07 4.26 9.18
CA TRP A 255 -1.14 5.48 8.39
C TRP A 255 -2.57 5.86 8.01
N ASP A 256 -3.44 4.88 7.78
CA ASP A 256 -4.87 5.09 7.54
C ASP A 256 -5.53 5.84 8.71
N TYR A 257 -5.26 5.39 9.94
CA TYR A 257 -5.76 6.07 11.14
C TYR A 257 -5.31 7.55 11.21
N PHE A 258 -4.03 7.82 10.92
CA PHE A 258 -3.52 9.20 10.92
C PHE A 258 -4.15 10.03 9.81
N MET A 259 -4.24 9.49 8.60
CA MET A 259 -4.84 10.19 7.46
C MET A 259 -6.34 10.44 7.68
N GLY A 260 -7.08 9.48 8.24
CA GLY A 260 -8.49 9.64 8.60
C GLY A 260 -8.72 10.68 9.71
N SER A 261 -7.73 10.89 10.59
CA SER A 261 -7.79 11.94 11.62
C SER A 261 -7.47 13.34 11.10
N ILE A 262 -6.66 13.44 10.03
CA ILE A 262 -6.21 14.72 9.45
C ILE A 262 -7.14 15.18 8.32
N LEU A 263 -7.72 14.25 7.58
CA LEU A 263 -8.63 14.49 6.45
C LEU A 263 -10.07 14.12 6.85
N PRO A 264 -10.80 14.99 7.55
CA PRO A 264 -12.16 14.73 8.00
C PRO A 264 -13.19 14.80 6.88
#